data_051cb6a91da05e05a56b5555281640b3
#
_entry.id   051cb6a91da05e05a56b5555281640b3
#
_cell.length_a   1.000
_cell.length_b   1.000
_cell.length_c   1.000
_cell.angle_alpha   90.00
_cell.angle_beta   90.00
_cell.angle_gamma   90.00
#
_symmetry.space_group_name_H-M   'P 1'
#
loop_
_entity.id
_entity.type
_entity.pdbx_description
1 polymer ?
#
loop_
_entity_poly.entity_id
_entity_poly.type
_entity_poly.pdbx_seq_one_letter_code
_entity_poly.pdbx_strand_id
1 'polypeptide(L)'
;MKPSISIPRIRNIFLTLASAMMIFSFGQCAAQADFLISSVVPAARGSVTVNKDKYNNYIMEIEITNLSEASRLSPPMNTYVVWMVTDENITKNIGQIRTTTSFISRKLKASFETKSAFRPVKIFITAEYDPNLQYSNREVVLTTDNFNLPKI
;
A
#
# COMPACT_ATOMS: atom_id res chain seq x y z
N MET A 1 24.17 -41.26 -45.84
CA MET A 1 23.43 -40.02 -46.04
C MET A 1 23.24 -39.31 -44.70
N LYS A 2 23.92 -38.16 -44.48
CA LYS A 2 23.75 -37.33 -43.29
C LYS A 2 22.68 -36.28 -43.56
N PRO A 3 21.66 -36.10 -42.76
CA PRO A 3 20.69 -35.02 -42.91
C PRO A 3 21.39 -33.70 -42.53
N SER A 4 21.52 -32.78 -43.47
CA SER A 4 21.97 -31.43 -43.20
C SER A 4 20.76 -30.63 -42.63
N ILE A 5 20.76 -30.42 -41.33
CA ILE A 5 19.78 -29.53 -40.71
C ILE A 5 20.18 -28.12 -41.06
N SER A 6 19.36 -27.44 -41.86
CA SER A 6 19.63 -26.08 -42.32
C SER A 6 19.48 -25.07 -41.15
N ILE A 7 20.58 -24.43 -40.83
CA ILE A 7 20.75 -23.39 -39.78
C ILE A 7 19.67 -22.27 -39.80
N PRO A 8 19.13 -21.82 -40.97
CA PRO A 8 18.12 -20.77 -41.01
C PRO A 8 16.81 -21.12 -40.34
N ARG A 9 16.40 -22.40 -40.28
CA ARG A 9 15.14 -22.83 -39.63
C ARG A 9 15.25 -22.73 -38.11
N ILE A 10 16.38 -23.04 -37.54
CA ILE A 10 16.63 -22.96 -36.09
C ILE A 10 16.64 -21.51 -35.63
N ARG A 11 17.26 -20.62 -36.40
CA ARG A 11 17.30 -19.16 -36.10
C ARG A 11 15.91 -18.53 -36.06
N ASN A 12 15.02 -18.93 -36.98
CA ASN A 12 13.66 -18.41 -37.01
C ASN A 12 12.80 -18.94 -35.84
N ILE A 13 13.04 -20.17 -35.38
CA ILE A 13 12.36 -20.76 -34.21
C ILE A 13 12.78 -20.03 -32.93
N PHE A 14 14.07 -19.72 -32.77
CA PHE A 14 14.56 -18.94 -31.62
C PHE A 14 14.02 -17.52 -31.60
N LEU A 15 13.91 -16.86 -32.75
CA LEU A 15 13.35 -15.51 -32.86
C LEU A 15 11.84 -15.47 -32.54
N THR A 16 11.08 -16.47 -32.96
CA THR A 16 9.64 -16.57 -32.62
C THR A 16 9.40 -16.90 -31.15
N LEU A 17 10.26 -17.74 -30.55
CA LEU A 17 10.18 -18.08 -29.11
C LEU A 17 10.53 -16.87 -28.23
N ALA A 18 11.56 -16.09 -28.61
CA ALA A 18 11.94 -14.87 -27.91
C ALA A 18 10.87 -13.77 -28.01
N SER A 19 10.18 -13.65 -29.17
CA SER A 19 9.05 -12.72 -29.34
C SER A 19 7.82 -13.11 -28.50
N ALA A 20 7.54 -14.40 -28.34
CA ALA A 20 6.42 -14.88 -27.55
C ALA A 20 6.65 -14.66 -26.02
N MET A 21 7.89 -14.61 -25.57
CA MET A 21 8.22 -14.39 -24.16
C MET A 21 8.10 -12.92 -23.70
N MET A 22 8.05 -11.97 -24.65
CA MET A 22 7.92 -10.53 -24.37
C MET A 22 6.49 -10.05 -24.08
N ILE A 23 5.47 -10.89 -24.27
CA ILE A 23 4.05 -10.44 -24.23
C ILE A 23 3.43 -10.65 -22.81
N PHE A 24 4.11 -11.27 -21.87
CA PHE A 24 3.57 -11.58 -20.53
C PHE A 24 3.89 -10.57 -19.43
N SER A 25 4.37 -9.38 -19.77
CA SER A 25 4.53 -8.30 -18.78
C SER A 25 3.23 -7.48 -18.66
N PHE A 26 2.12 -8.12 -18.31
CA PHE A 26 0.98 -7.38 -17.76
C PHE A 26 1.36 -6.95 -16.34
N GLY A 27 2.05 -5.81 -16.24
CA GLY A 27 2.28 -5.14 -14.99
C GLY A 27 0.93 -4.86 -14.34
N GLN A 28 0.65 -5.50 -13.21
CA GLN A 28 -0.44 -5.05 -12.35
C GLN A 28 -0.11 -3.59 -12.01
N CYS A 29 -0.97 -2.67 -12.44
CA CYS A 29 -0.80 -1.25 -12.18
C CYS A 29 -1.09 -0.99 -10.69
N ALA A 30 -0.07 -1.16 -9.86
CA ALA A 30 -0.12 -0.76 -8.47
C ALA A 30 -0.09 0.77 -8.41
N ALA A 31 -1.01 1.38 -7.67
CA ALA A 31 -0.89 2.78 -7.33
C ALA A 31 -0.19 2.90 -5.98
N GLN A 32 0.80 3.78 -5.90
CA GLN A 32 1.50 4.09 -4.67
C GLN A 32 1.38 5.57 -4.36
N ALA A 33 1.20 5.91 -3.09
CA ALA A 33 1.27 7.27 -2.58
C ALA A 33 2.07 7.30 -1.27
N ASP A 34 2.92 8.29 -1.13
CA ASP A 34 3.66 8.53 0.11
C ASP A 34 2.80 9.32 1.11
N PHE A 35 3.04 9.11 2.40
CA PHE A 35 2.47 9.97 3.42
C PHE A 35 3.16 11.34 3.40
N LEU A 36 2.35 12.38 3.52
CA LEU A 36 2.82 13.75 3.69
C LEU A 36 3.55 13.90 5.04
N ILE A 37 4.39 14.93 5.14
CA ILE A 37 5.12 15.21 6.38
C ILE A 37 4.11 15.56 7.48
N SER A 38 4.20 14.83 8.59
CA SER A 38 3.32 15.00 9.75
C SER A 38 3.77 16.15 10.64
N SER A 39 2.82 16.95 11.11
CA SER A 39 3.05 17.92 12.20
C SER A 39 3.16 17.24 13.58
N VAL A 40 2.47 16.11 13.76
CA VAL A 40 2.39 15.37 15.02
C VAL A 40 3.60 14.44 15.21
N VAL A 41 4.02 13.75 14.15
CA VAL A 41 5.15 12.81 14.14
C VAL A 41 6.10 13.12 12.98
N PRO A 42 6.88 14.21 13.04
CA PRO A 42 7.65 14.72 11.90
C PRO A 42 8.71 13.75 11.37
N ALA A 43 9.13 12.77 12.19
CA ALA A 43 10.11 11.75 11.80
C ALA A 43 9.50 10.59 11.00
N ALA A 44 8.17 10.39 11.08
CA ALA A 44 7.50 9.30 10.40
C ALA A 44 7.57 9.45 8.88
N ARG A 45 7.85 8.35 8.20
CA ARG A 45 7.84 8.23 6.73
C ARG A 45 7.18 6.92 6.36
N GLY A 46 6.48 6.91 5.26
CA GLY A 46 5.85 5.68 4.79
C GLY A 46 5.06 5.89 3.51
N SER A 47 4.52 4.80 3.00
CA SER A 47 3.74 4.78 1.79
C SER A 47 2.58 3.81 1.89
N VAL A 48 1.63 4.01 1.02
CA VAL A 48 0.49 3.11 0.80
C VAL A 48 0.57 2.60 -0.63
N THR A 49 0.58 1.29 -0.80
CA THR A 49 0.48 0.63 -2.09
C THR A 49 -0.92 0.05 -2.23
N VAL A 50 -1.57 0.34 -3.35
CA VAL A 50 -2.92 -0.16 -3.66
C VAL A 50 -2.85 -1.04 -4.89
N ASN A 51 -3.21 -2.31 -4.72
CA ASN A 51 -3.30 -3.32 -5.77
C ASN A 51 -4.75 -3.78 -5.93
N LYS A 52 -5.06 -4.49 -7.02
CA LYS A 52 -6.32 -5.23 -7.18
C LYS A 52 -6.07 -6.72 -7.15
N ASP A 53 -6.94 -7.45 -6.47
CA ASP A 53 -6.98 -8.90 -6.55
C ASP A 53 -7.80 -9.38 -7.77
N LYS A 54 -7.79 -10.69 -8.00
CA LYS A 54 -8.55 -11.32 -9.10
C LYS A 54 -10.08 -11.17 -8.99
N TYR A 55 -10.59 -10.72 -7.86
CA TYR A 55 -12.01 -10.47 -7.61
C TYR A 55 -12.35 -8.98 -7.64
N ASN A 56 -11.43 -8.13 -8.14
CA ASN A 56 -11.55 -6.66 -8.17
C ASN A 56 -11.61 -5.98 -6.80
N ASN A 57 -11.23 -6.65 -5.71
CA ASN A 57 -11.04 -5.97 -4.43
C ASN A 57 -9.73 -5.20 -4.44
N TYR A 58 -9.69 -4.11 -3.71
CA TYR A 58 -8.49 -3.31 -3.49
C TYR A 58 -7.74 -3.86 -2.27
N ILE A 59 -6.49 -4.27 -2.48
CA ILE A 59 -5.55 -4.63 -1.43
C ILE A 59 -4.72 -3.39 -1.13
N MET A 60 -4.73 -2.95 0.11
CA MET A 60 -3.96 -1.80 0.57
C MET A 60 -2.88 -2.28 1.53
N GLU A 61 -1.64 -2.03 1.18
CA GLU A 61 -0.45 -2.32 1.99
C GLU A 61 0.14 -0.99 2.46
N ILE A 62 0.25 -0.82 3.76
CA ILE A 62 0.78 0.38 4.41
C ILE A 62 2.07 0.02 5.12
N GLU A 63 3.13 0.74 4.81
CA GLU A 63 4.40 0.63 5.49
C GLU A 63 4.81 1.99 6.06
N ILE A 64 5.13 2.03 7.34
CA ILE A 64 5.55 3.26 8.03
C ILE A 64 6.81 2.98 8.83
N THR A 65 7.77 3.89 8.76
CA THR A 65 9.00 3.89 9.56
C THR A 65 9.04 5.12 10.47
N ASN A 66 9.71 4.99 11.60
CA ASN A 66 9.86 6.04 12.61
C ASN A 66 8.52 6.57 13.16
N LEU A 67 7.46 5.74 13.15
CA LEU A 67 6.20 6.08 13.79
C LEU A 67 6.36 5.91 15.31
N SER A 68 6.21 6.97 16.06
CA SER A 68 6.23 6.93 17.53
C SER A 68 5.13 6.01 18.06
N GLU A 69 5.33 5.42 19.24
CA GLU A 69 4.23 4.72 19.91
C GLU A 69 3.12 5.71 20.26
N ALA A 70 1.86 5.32 20.06
CA ALA A 70 0.70 6.20 20.33
C ALA A 70 0.67 6.70 21.77
N SER A 71 1.15 5.89 22.73
CA SER A 71 1.27 6.23 24.15
C SER A 71 2.29 7.34 24.45
N ARG A 72 3.17 7.66 23.51
CA ARG A 72 4.18 8.72 23.62
C ARG A 72 3.74 10.04 22.99
N LEU A 73 2.57 10.10 22.43
CA LEU A 73 2.01 11.35 21.91
C LEU A 73 1.56 12.27 23.06
N SER A 74 1.32 13.52 22.75
CA SER A 74 0.79 14.49 23.71
C SER A 74 -0.54 15.07 23.16
N PRO A 75 -1.68 14.67 23.73
CA PRO A 75 -1.89 13.72 24.82
C PRO A 75 -1.59 12.26 24.40
N PRO A 76 -1.30 11.36 25.38
CA PRO A 76 -1.09 9.93 25.11
C PRO A 76 -2.34 9.28 24.55
N MET A 77 -2.17 8.37 23.57
CA MET A 77 -3.24 7.62 22.91
C MET A 77 -2.98 6.11 23.01
N ASN A 78 -3.97 5.29 22.72
CA ASN A 78 -3.85 3.83 22.84
C ASN A 78 -3.40 3.17 21.53
N THR A 79 -3.81 3.72 20.39
CA THR A 79 -3.61 3.08 19.10
C THR A 79 -3.66 4.08 17.95
N TYR A 80 -3.18 3.65 16.79
CA TYR A 80 -3.39 4.35 15.52
C TYR A 80 -4.51 3.67 14.75
N VAL A 81 -5.48 4.44 14.29
CA VAL A 81 -6.60 3.98 13.46
C VAL A 81 -6.37 4.44 12.03
N VAL A 82 -6.55 3.50 11.09
CA VAL A 82 -6.41 3.75 9.66
C VAL A 82 -7.78 3.99 9.06
N TRP A 83 -7.89 5.08 8.34
CA TRP A 83 -9.10 5.52 7.68
C TRP A 83 -8.90 5.55 6.16
N MET A 84 -9.90 5.08 5.45
CA MET A 84 -9.96 5.14 3.99
C MET A 84 -11.09 6.08 3.57
N VAL A 85 -10.78 7.01 2.70
CA VAL A 85 -11.79 7.79 1.97
C VAL A 85 -12.05 7.10 0.65
N THR A 86 -13.32 6.83 0.35
CA THR A 86 -13.75 6.20 -0.90
C THR A 86 -14.02 7.25 -1.99
N ASP A 87 -14.19 6.81 -3.22
CA ASP A 87 -14.60 7.65 -4.36
C ASP A 87 -16.02 8.23 -4.21
N GLU A 88 -16.84 7.68 -3.32
CA GLU A 88 -18.13 8.23 -2.89
C GLU A 88 -18.01 9.25 -1.75
N ASN A 89 -16.78 9.67 -1.39
CA ASN A 89 -16.46 10.53 -0.23
C ASN A 89 -16.91 9.97 1.13
N ILE A 90 -17.03 8.66 1.25
CA ILE A 90 -17.34 8.00 2.51
C ILE A 90 -16.02 7.66 3.22
N THR A 91 -15.91 8.09 4.48
CA THR A 91 -14.79 7.70 5.34
C THR A 91 -15.11 6.40 6.08
N LYS A 92 -14.20 5.44 5.99
CA LYS A 92 -14.34 4.12 6.63
C LYS A 92 -13.12 3.82 7.50
N ASN A 93 -13.37 3.34 8.72
CA ASN A 93 -12.34 2.71 9.54
C ASN A 93 -11.98 1.37 8.88
N ILE A 94 -10.72 1.19 8.51
CA ILE A 94 -10.24 -0.04 7.86
C ILE A 94 -9.31 -0.86 8.75
N GLY A 95 -9.06 -0.40 9.97
CA GLY A 95 -8.33 -1.13 10.99
C GLY A 95 -7.37 -0.28 11.82
N GLN A 96 -6.53 -0.95 12.61
CA GLN A 96 -5.59 -0.32 13.51
C GLN A 96 -4.15 -0.76 13.24
N ILE A 97 -3.22 0.15 13.51
CA ILE A 97 -1.79 -0.13 13.48
C ILE A 97 -1.27 -0.17 14.91
N ARG A 98 -0.58 -1.26 15.23
CA ARG A 98 0.22 -1.36 16.45
C ARG A 98 1.69 -1.18 16.08
N THR A 99 2.35 -0.24 16.72
CA THR A 99 3.79 -0.07 16.57
C THR A 99 4.50 -1.18 17.33
N THR A 100 5.34 -1.96 16.64
CA THR A 100 6.22 -2.94 17.26
C THR A 100 7.65 -2.43 17.22
N THR A 101 8.29 -2.42 18.38
CA THR A 101 9.74 -2.16 18.46
C THR A 101 10.48 -3.43 18.10
N SER A 102 11.12 -3.47 16.94
CA SER A 102 12.01 -4.58 16.60
C SER A 102 13.30 -4.47 17.41
N PHE A 103 13.62 -5.47 18.23
CA PHE A 103 14.85 -5.53 18.99
C PHE A 103 16.13 -5.57 18.12
N ILE A 104 15.99 -5.90 16.84
CA ILE A 104 17.13 -6.04 15.91
C ILE A 104 17.43 -4.74 15.17
N SER A 105 16.46 -3.89 14.96
CA SER A 105 16.67 -2.56 14.39
C SER A 105 16.00 -1.52 15.28
N ARG A 106 16.75 -0.51 15.72
CA ARG A 106 16.23 0.63 16.50
C ARG A 106 15.20 1.49 15.75
N LYS A 107 14.71 1.03 14.59
CA LYS A 107 13.68 1.71 13.80
C LYS A 107 12.32 1.15 14.18
N LEU A 108 11.45 2.03 14.65
CA LEU A 108 10.02 1.73 14.80
C LEU A 108 9.44 1.49 13.41
N LYS A 109 8.97 0.28 13.15
CA LYS A 109 8.29 -0.08 11.91
C LYS A 109 6.85 -0.44 12.22
N ALA A 110 5.95 -0.01 11.38
CA ALA A 110 4.56 -0.40 11.40
C ALA A 110 4.16 -0.85 10.00
N SER A 111 3.51 -2.00 9.90
CA SER A 111 2.93 -2.49 8.65
C SER A 111 1.48 -2.85 8.89
N PHE A 112 0.65 -2.62 7.88
CA PHE A 112 -0.76 -2.92 7.91
C PHE A 112 -1.24 -3.29 6.51
N GLU A 113 -1.95 -4.40 6.40
CA GLU A 113 -2.58 -4.86 5.16
C GLU A 113 -4.07 -5.05 5.36
N THR A 114 -4.85 -4.64 4.40
CA THR A 114 -6.31 -4.82 4.41
C THR A 114 -6.87 -4.92 3.00
N LYS A 115 -8.11 -5.44 2.89
CA LYS A 115 -8.86 -5.55 1.64
C LYS A 115 -10.16 -4.78 1.72
N SER A 116 -10.55 -4.16 0.61
CA SER A 116 -11.81 -3.44 0.49
C SER A 116 -12.43 -3.66 -0.89
N ALA A 117 -13.75 -3.81 -0.93
CA ALA A 117 -14.52 -3.75 -2.18
C ALA A 117 -14.71 -2.30 -2.67
N PHE A 118 -14.52 -1.32 -1.78
CA PHE A 118 -14.66 0.10 -2.11
C PHE A 118 -13.36 0.65 -2.67
N ARG A 119 -13.47 1.51 -3.67
CA ARG A 119 -12.31 2.17 -4.28
C ARG A 119 -11.70 3.20 -3.34
N PRO A 120 -10.43 3.05 -2.93
CA PRO A 120 -9.76 4.04 -2.11
C PRO A 120 -9.38 5.27 -2.95
N VAL A 121 -9.59 6.45 -2.39
CA VAL A 121 -9.12 7.73 -2.95
C VAL A 121 -8.00 8.29 -2.10
N LYS A 122 -8.06 8.10 -0.79
CA LYS A 122 -7.12 8.65 0.18
C LYS A 122 -7.06 7.78 1.42
N ILE A 123 -5.88 7.70 2.02
CA ILE A 123 -5.68 7.09 3.34
C ILE A 123 -5.20 8.15 4.31
N PHE A 124 -5.74 8.14 5.52
CA PHE A 124 -5.21 8.92 6.63
C PHE A 124 -5.24 8.12 7.94
N ILE A 125 -4.46 8.57 8.91
CA ILE A 125 -4.25 7.89 10.19
C ILE A 125 -4.46 8.89 11.29
N THR A 126 -5.21 8.50 12.33
CA THR A 126 -5.38 9.26 13.57
C THR A 126 -4.89 8.45 14.77
N ALA A 127 -4.57 9.12 15.86
CA ALA A 127 -4.28 8.47 17.13
C ALA A 127 -5.51 8.51 18.02
N GLU A 128 -5.97 7.36 18.51
CA GLU A 128 -7.27 7.20 19.16
C GLU A 128 -7.15 6.41 20.47
N TYR A 129 -8.14 6.57 21.35
CA TYR A 129 -8.29 5.74 22.55
C TYR A 129 -8.95 4.41 22.23
N ASP A 130 -9.91 4.39 21.28
CA ASP A 130 -10.66 3.21 20.88
C ASP A 130 -10.43 2.92 19.38
N PRO A 131 -10.00 1.70 19.02
CA PRO A 131 -9.81 1.33 17.63
C PRO A 131 -11.12 1.13 16.84
N ASN A 132 -12.25 0.97 17.50
CA ASN A 132 -13.53 0.62 16.88
C ASN A 132 -14.43 1.82 16.57
N LEU A 133 -13.85 3.01 16.52
CA LEU A 133 -14.58 4.24 16.18
C LEU A 133 -15.18 4.15 14.78
N GLN A 134 -16.39 4.66 14.62
CA GLN A 134 -17.04 4.80 13.31
C GLN A 134 -16.67 6.10 12.60
N TYR A 135 -16.24 7.10 13.35
CA TYR A 135 -15.87 8.44 12.84
C TYR A 135 -14.57 8.89 13.48
N SER A 136 -13.70 9.47 12.66
CA SER A 136 -12.51 10.17 13.16
C SER A 136 -12.92 11.55 13.68
N ASN A 137 -12.57 11.85 14.91
CA ASN A 137 -12.79 13.15 15.54
C ASN A 137 -11.49 13.79 16.10
N ARG A 138 -10.35 13.19 15.77
CA ARG A 138 -9.04 13.58 16.24
C ARG A 138 -8.20 14.19 15.11
N GLU A 139 -7.11 14.83 15.51
CA GLU A 139 -6.11 15.36 14.59
C GLU A 139 -5.53 14.25 13.73
N VAL A 140 -5.36 14.55 12.44
CA VAL A 140 -4.74 13.62 11.49
C VAL A 140 -3.24 13.55 11.74
N VAL A 141 -2.75 12.36 12.06
CA VAL A 141 -1.32 12.11 12.32
C VAL A 141 -0.55 11.95 11.01
N LEU A 142 -1.09 11.17 10.06
CA LEU A 142 -0.50 10.96 8.73
C LEU A 142 -1.62 10.97 7.69
N THR A 143 -1.33 11.46 6.50
CA THR A 143 -2.28 11.45 5.37
C THR A 143 -1.52 11.34 4.06
N THR A 144 -2.10 10.64 3.07
CA THR A 144 -1.60 10.64 1.69
C THR A 144 -2.24 11.76 0.88
N ASP A 145 -1.70 12.03 -0.29
CA ASP A 145 -2.47 12.64 -1.37
C ASP A 145 -3.50 11.67 -1.94
N ASN A 146 -4.32 12.12 -2.88
CA ASN A 146 -5.27 11.26 -3.55
C ASN A 146 -4.56 10.26 -4.47
N PHE A 147 -5.01 9.01 -4.45
CA PHE A 147 -4.50 7.98 -5.36
C PHE A 147 -4.93 8.22 -6.79
N ASN A 148 -3.99 8.11 -7.72
CA ASN A 148 -4.26 8.06 -9.17
C ASN A 148 -4.55 6.63 -9.62
N LEU A 149 -5.66 6.06 -9.16
CA LEU A 149 -6.12 4.75 -9.64
C LEU A 149 -6.81 4.93 -10.99
N PRO A 150 -6.52 4.09 -12.00
CA PRO A 150 -7.23 4.15 -13.27
C PRO A 150 -8.73 3.95 -13.04
N LYS A 151 -9.56 4.78 -13.69
CA LYS A 151 -11.00 4.54 -13.75
C LYS A 151 -11.22 3.36 -14.69
N ILE A 152 -12.00 2.40 -14.26
CA ILE A 152 -12.47 1.29 -15.09
C ILE A 152 -13.67 1.75 -15.88
#